data_057ae461c96c1900de8072f85fd0b1de
#
_entry.id   057ae461c96c1900de8072f85fd0b1de
#
_cell.length_a   1.000
_cell.length_b   1.000
_cell.length_c   1.000
_cell.angle_alpha   90.00
_cell.angle_beta   90.00
_cell.angle_gamma   90.00
#
_symmetry.space_group_name_H-M   'P 1'
#
loop_
_entity.id
_entity.type
_entity.pdbx_description
1 polymer ?
#
loop_
_entity_poly.entity_id
_entity_poly.type
_entity_poly.pdbx_seq_one_letter_code
_entity_poly.pdbx_strand_id
1 'polypeptide(L)'
;MGEYSIVTAFGFNSNTNHVEILTPQNLLCYDTHFNFVKKIPLPTEWSKSGKGMLFFGQIYNLSSEQHILVPTSISKDSNKMFIFDSSKAKIKEELDCSEGFVAGINMQEQCFFDFSDHLLGIVPPFVSEYLYTFDKAKNVFSKAYKIKFGKNGLQASDVDNLGKNEERLHNLLMSTEKEFPITTLETEKYISFLMKKGSNMKKWFMLFYDKSSGKIGRINCFSNKEIVFPIAKNADKTSLYAVVEKNRLQRIISHLKNNNVNISYKETDNSDYYILKYLYK
;
A
#
# COMPACT_ATOMS: atom_id res chain seq x y z
N MET A 1 13.70 -12.77 -24.47
CA MET A 1 14.18 -12.89 -23.06
C MET A 1 13.73 -11.65 -22.32
N GLY A 2 13.24 -11.80 -21.10
CA GLY A 2 12.79 -10.64 -20.31
C GLY A 2 13.95 -9.69 -19.98
N GLU A 3 13.67 -8.41 -20.03
CA GLU A 3 14.67 -7.36 -19.75
C GLU A 3 15.00 -7.23 -18.24
N TYR A 4 14.35 -8.01 -17.39
CA TYR A 4 14.48 -7.97 -15.93
C TYR A 4 14.30 -9.38 -15.33
N SER A 5 15.02 -9.62 -14.26
CA SER A 5 14.92 -10.87 -13.49
C SER A 5 13.92 -10.79 -12.33
N ILE A 6 13.74 -9.60 -11.77
CA ILE A 6 12.86 -9.35 -10.60
C ILE A 6 12.11 -8.04 -10.81
N VAL A 7 10.79 -8.07 -10.64
CA VAL A 7 9.93 -6.89 -10.56
C VAL A 7 9.65 -6.64 -9.08
N THR A 8 9.94 -5.44 -8.59
CA THR A 8 9.70 -5.06 -7.19
C THR A 8 8.40 -4.27 -7.02
N ALA A 9 8.05 -3.46 -8.02
CA ALA A 9 6.77 -2.75 -8.08
C ALA A 9 6.44 -2.35 -9.52
N PHE A 10 5.21 -1.94 -9.74
CA PHE A 10 4.78 -1.29 -10.98
C PHE A 10 3.77 -0.20 -10.69
N GLY A 11 3.65 0.74 -11.60
CA GLY A 11 2.69 1.84 -11.54
C GLY A 11 2.32 2.32 -12.94
N PHE A 12 1.26 3.11 -13.01
CA PHE A 12 0.89 3.81 -14.23
C PHE A 12 1.10 5.31 -14.03
N ASN A 13 1.92 5.91 -14.89
CA ASN A 13 2.16 7.34 -14.90
C ASN A 13 1.21 8.02 -15.89
N SER A 14 0.12 8.59 -15.37
CA SER A 14 -0.89 9.26 -16.19
C SER A 14 -0.38 10.54 -16.89
N ASN A 15 0.72 11.14 -16.39
CA ASN A 15 1.29 12.34 -17.00
C ASN A 15 2.07 12.02 -18.29
N THR A 16 2.61 10.80 -18.39
CA THR A 16 3.37 10.34 -19.57
C THR A 16 2.66 9.26 -20.34
N ASN A 17 1.57 8.72 -19.78
CA ASN A 17 0.84 7.56 -20.31
C ASN A 17 1.72 6.31 -20.41
N HIS A 18 2.62 6.11 -19.42
CA HIS A 18 3.53 4.99 -19.38
C HIS A 18 3.18 4.01 -18.26
N VAL A 19 3.37 2.73 -18.51
CA VAL A 19 3.50 1.69 -17.48
C VAL A 19 4.95 1.72 -17.01
N GLU A 20 5.15 1.94 -15.72
CA GLU A 20 6.45 2.02 -15.09
C GLU A 20 6.68 0.80 -14.21
N ILE A 21 7.80 0.11 -14.42
CA ILE A 21 8.18 -1.12 -13.72
C ILE A 21 9.46 -0.88 -12.94
N LEU A 22 9.39 -1.02 -11.63
CA LEU A 22 10.57 -1.00 -10.77
C LEU A 22 11.23 -2.38 -10.75
N THR A 23 12.53 -2.35 -10.93
CA THR A 23 13.44 -3.47 -10.68
C THR A 23 14.45 -3.07 -9.61
N PRO A 24 15.27 -3.97 -9.07
CA PRO A 24 16.27 -3.61 -8.07
C PRO A 24 17.21 -2.47 -8.47
N GLN A 25 17.45 -2.29 -9.76
CA GLN A 25 18.45 -1.34 -10.25
C GLN A 25 17.89 -0.28 -11.21
N ASN A 26 16.65 -0.44 -11.70
CA ASN A 26 16.14 0.39 -12.78
C ASN A 26 14.65 0.67 -12.65
N LEU A 27 14.25 1.81 -13.18
CA LEU A 27 12.89 2.13 -13.56
C LEU A 27 12.78 1.92 -15.08
N LEU A 28 11.93 0.97 -15.49
CA LEU A 28 11.65 0.66 -16.89
C LEU A 28 10.32 1.30 -17.27
N CYS A 29 10.28 2.03 -18.37
CA CYS A 29 9.08 2.67 -18.87
C CYS A 29 8.63 1.99 -20.16
N TYR A 30 7.35 1.69 -20.25
CA TYR A 30 6.68 1.11 -21.41
C TYR A 30 5.48 1.97 -21.78
N ASP A 31 5.12 2.02 -23.06
CA ASP A 31 3.86 2.61 -23.48
C ASP A 31 2.66 1.70 -23.10
N THR A 32 1.44 2.14 -23.39
CA THR A 32 0.21 1.37 -23.10
C THR A 32 0.06 0.10 -23.94
N HIS A 33 0.88 -0.09 -24.97
CA HIS A 33 0.95 -1.32 -25.77
C HIS A 33 2.12 -2.22 -25.34
N PHE A 34 2.76 -1.89 -24.21
CA PHE A 34 3.93 -2.56 -23.66
C PHE A 34 5.16 -2.55 -24.56
N ASN A 35 5.26 -1.54 -25.47
CA ASN A 35 6.52 -1.28 -26.15
C ASN A 35 7.48 -0.58 -25.21
N PHE A 36 8.73 -1.04 -25.18
CA PHE A 36 9.78 -0.44 -24.37
C PHE A 36 10.06 1.00 -24.81
N VAL A 37 10.06 1.94 -23.87
CA VAL A 37 10.32 3.37 -24.13
C VAL A 37 11.70 3.78 -23.65
N LYS A 38 11.99 3.54 -22.37
CA LYS A 38 13.27 3.93 -21.77
C LYS A 38 13.58 3.15 -20.48
N LYS A 39 14.87 3.15 -20.14
CA LYS A 39 15.40 2.58 -18.89
C LYS A 39 16.12 3.70 -18.14
N ILE A 40 15.80 3.85 -16.86
CA ILE A 40 16.37 4.87 -15.99
C ILE A 40 17.05 4.15 -14.81
N PRO A 41 18.36 4.33 -14.60
CA PRO A 41 19.04 3.71 -13.48
C PRO A 41 18.53 4.29 -12.16
N LEU A 42 18.31 3.42 -11.18
CA LEU A 42 18.03 3.82 -9.80
C LEU A 42 19.34 3.98 -9.02
N PRO A 43 19.40 4.93 -8.08
CA PRO A 43 20.55 5.06 -7.20
C PRO A 43 20.61 3.85 -6.26
N THR A 44 21.54 2.95 -6.51
CA THR A 44 21.73 1.71 -5.73
C THR A 44 22.65 1.91 -4.52
N GLU A 45 23.48 2.95 -4.54
CA GLU A 45 24.46 3.30 -3.50
C GLU A 45 23.89 4.34 -2.53
N TRP A 46 22.74 4.06 -1.96
CA TRP A 46 22.04 5.06 -1.15
C TRP A 46 22.25 4.91 0.36
N SER A 47 23.23 4.24 0.80
CA SER A 47 23.54 4.20 2.22
C SER A 47 24.68 5.14 2.52
N LYS A 48 24.46 6.25 3.21
CA LYS A 48 25.50 7.10 3.79
C LYS A 48 26.44 6.30 4.72
N SER A 49 26.02 5.12 5.13
CA SER A 49 26.79 4.17 5.93
C SER A 49 27.60 3.17 5.10
N GLY A 50 27.49 3.19 3.77
CA GLY A 50 28.25 2.32 2.85
C GLY A 50 27.96 0.82 2.96
N LYS A 51 26.89 0.42 3.65
CA LYS A 51 26.56 -0.98 3.89
C LYS A 51 25.09 -1.26 3.54
N GLY A 52 24.86 -1.74 2.34
CA GLY A 52 23.56 -2.29 1.90
C GLY A 52 23.05 -1.67 0.60
N MET A 53 22.41 -2.49 -0.20
CA MET A 53 21.66 -2.03 -1.37
C MET A 53 20.25 -1.62 -0.94
N LEU A 54 19.81 -0.45 -1.36
CA LEU A 54 18.44 0.01 -1.16
C LEU A 54 17.58 -0.51 -2.31
N PHE A 55 16.57 -1.30 -1.98
CA PHE A 55 15.56 -1.73 -2.95
C PHE A 55 14.27 -0.97 -2.72
N PHE A 56 13.60 -0.60 -3.81
CA PHE A 56 12.32 0.09 -3.75
C PHE A 56 11.19 -0.88 -4.09
N GLY A 57 10.15 -0.89 -3.29
CA GLY A 57 9.00 -1.79 -3.44
C GLY A 57 7.70 -1.09 -3.77
N GLN A 58 7.68 0.24 -3.78
CA GLN A 58 6.52 1.01 -4.21
C GLN A 58 6.94 2.29 -4.90
N ILE A 59 6.13 2.74 -5.84
CA ILE A 59 6.32 3.96 -6.60
C ILE A 59 4.99 4.73 -6.68
N TYR A 60 5.07 6.04 -6.51
CA TYR A 60 3.98 6.97 -6.79
C TYR A 60 4.46 8.08 -7.72
N ASN A 61 3.70 8.36 -8.77
CA ASN A 61 4.06 9.33 -9.79
C ASN A 61 3.51 10.71 -9.42
N LEU A 62 4.39 11.62 -9.02
CA LEU A 62 4.06 13.01 -8.72
C LEU A 62 3.88 13.83 -10.00
N SER A 63 4.72 13.56 -11.01
CA SER A 63 4.69 14.21 -12.32
C SER A 63 5.27 13.29 -13.40
N SER A 64 5.51 13.82 -14.60
CA SER A 64 6.20 13.09 -15.67
C SER A 64 7.61 12.64 -15.32
N GLU A 65 8.28 13.34 -14.40
CA GLU A 65 9.69 13.12 -14.05
C GLU A 65 9.96 12.93 -12.56
N GLN A 66 8.98 13.19 -11.71
CA GLN A 66 9.15 13.06 -10.26
C GLN A 66 8.30 11.92 -9.70
N HIS A 67 8.93 11.11 -8.86
CA HIS A 67 8.33 9.94 -8.24
C HIS A 67 8.64 9.90 -6.75
N ILE A 68 7.70 9.42 -5.95
CA ILE A 68 8.00 9.01 -4.58
C ILE A 68 8.34 7.51 -4.63
N LEU A 69 9.52 7.17 -4.16
CA LEU A 69 10.00 5.80 -4.03
C LEU A 69 9.98 5.38 -2.56
N VAL A 70 9.47 4.19 -2.29
CA VAL A 70 9.41 3.62 -0.95
C VAL A 70 10.32 2.40 -0.88
N PRO A 71 11.30 2.39 0.04
CA PRO A 71 12.21 1.27 0.19
C PRO A 71 11.53 0.05 0.79
N THR A 72 12.04 -1.13 0.44
CA THR A 72 11.62 -2.43 0.98
C THR A 72 12.65 -3.08 1.89
N SER A 73 13.88 -2.58 1.87
CA SER A 73 14.97 -3.19 2.62
C SER A 73 15.05 -2.66 4.04
N ILE A 74 15.48 -3.52 4.96
CA ILE A 74 15.82 -3.12 6.32
C ILE A 74 17.21 -2.48 6.29
N SER A 75 17.25 -1.18 6.40
CA SER A 75 18.48 -0.45 6.67
C SER A 75 18.20 0.66 7.68
N LYS A 76 19.25 1.27 8.22
CA LYS A 76 19.06 2.43 9.10
C LYS A 76 18.34 3.60 8.42
N ASP A 77 18.37 3.62 7.09
CA ASP A 77 17.81 4.69 6.25
C ASP A 77 16.46 4.28 5.65
N SER A 78 15.92 3.13 6.02
CA SER A 78 14.69 2.59 5.44
C SER A 78 13.40 3.15 6.06
N ASN A 79 13.50 4.00 7.08
CA ASN A 79 12.38 4.81 7.59
C ASN A 79 12.17 6.11 6.78
N LYS A 80 12.78 6.20 5.62
CA LYS A 80 12.65 7.33 4.70
C LYS A 80 11.96 6.91 3.43
N MET A 81 11.24 7.83 2.82
CA MET A 81 10.83 7.77 1.43
C MET A 81 11.65 8.76 0.64
N PHE A 82 11.66 8.65 -0.68
CA PHE A 82 12.56 9.43 -1.51
C PHE A 82 11.81 10.07 -2.67
N ILE A 83 12.02 11.35 -2.91
CA ILE A 83 11.63 11.99 -4.16
C ILE A 83 12.75 11.76 -5.17
N PHE A 84 12.44 11.00 -6.21
CA PHE A 84 13.34 10.65 -7.29
C PHE A 84 13.03 11.49 -8.53
N ASP A 85 14.04 12.14 -9.07
CA ASP A 85 14.01 12.85 -10.34
C ASP A 85 14.51 11.92 -11.46
N SER A 86 13.59 11.40 -12.25
CA SER A 86 13.91 10.43 -13.30
C SER A 86 14.62 11.05 -14.50
N SER A 87 14.51 12.37 -14.72
CA SER A 87 15.23 13.07 -15.79
C SER A 87 16.72 13.16 -15.50
N LYS A 88 17.09 13.18 -14.22
CA LYS A 88 18.48 13.26 -13.75
C LYS A 88 19.00 11.94 -13.17
N ALA A 89 18.14 10.94 -13.06
CA ALA A 89 18.41 9.67 -12.36
C ALA A 89 18.98 9.89 -10.93
N LYS A 90 18.40 10.83 -10.17
CA LYS A 90 18.90 11.24 -8.84
C LYS A 90 17.79 11.36 -7.82
N ILE A 91 18.12 11.06 -6.57
CA ILE A 91 17.29 11.48 -5.44
C ILE A 91 17.37 12.99 -5.28
N LYS A 92 16.21 13.64 -5.28
CA LYS A 92 16.06 15.07 -5.08
C LYS A 92 15.92 15.39 -3.59
N GLU A 93 15.17 14.57 -2.86
CA GLU A 93 14.80 14.84 -1.47
C GLU A 93 14.55 13.54 -0.70
N GLU A 94 14.88 13.55 0.59
CA GLU A 94 14.56 12.50 1.55
C GLU A 94 13.34 12.94 2.37
N LEU A 95 12.30 12.11 2.41
CA LEU A 95 11.12 12.32 3.22
C LEU A 95 11.27 11.50 4.51
N ASP A 96 11.64 12.16 5.60
CA ASP A 96 11.95 11.49 6.86
C ASP A 96 10.69 11.10 7.61
N CYS A 97 10.50 9.80 7.82
CA CYS A 97 9.44 9.20 8.63
C CYS A 97 10.01 8.80 10.00
N SER A 98 10.63 9.74 10.70
CA SER A 98 11.55 9.56 11.84
C SER A 98 11.05 8.75 13.02
N GLU A 99 9.75 8.53 13.12
CA GLU A 99 9.14 7.73 14.18
C GLU A 99 8.59 6.39 13.67
N GLY A 100 9.03 5.97 12.49
CA GLY A 100 8.69 4.69 11.91
C GLY A 100 9.83 3.69 12.08
N PHE A 101 9.50 2.45 12.40
CA PHE A 101 10.44 1.35 12.33
C PHE A 101 10.15 0.53 11.08
N VAL A 102 11.18 0.28 10.28
CA VAL A 102 11.04 -0.57 9.10
C VAL A 102 11.14 -2.02 9.51
N ALA A 103 10.01 -2.70 9.40
CA ALA A 103 10.02 -4.14 9.28
C ALA A 103 10.44 -4.48 7.85
N GLY A 104 11.43 -5.31 7.64
CA GLY A 104 11.85 -5.79 6.32
C GLY A 104 10.82 -6.64 5.59
N ILE A 105 9.61 -6.63 6.07
CA ILE A 105 8.44 -7.19 5.46
C ILE A 105 7.63 -5.99 4.96
N ASN A 106 7.45 -5.91 3.65
CA ASN A 106 6.53 -4.96 3.06
C ASN A 106 5.12 -5.30 3.58
N MET A 107 4.71 -4.63 4.66
CA MET A 107 3.45 -4.92 5.36
C MET A 107 2.26 -4.29 4.66
N GLN A 108 2.51 -3.36 3.72
CA GLN A 108 1.47 -2.70 2.96
C GLN A 108 1.67 -2.94 1.47
N GLU A 109 0.64 -3.50 0.84
CA GLU A 109 0.59 -3.66 -0.62
C GLU A 109 0.41 -2.30 -1.32
N GLN A 110 -0.24 -1.35 -0.66
CA GLN A 110 -0.45 0.00 -1.15
C GLN A 110 -0.39 1.00 0.00
N CYS A 111 0.60 1.90 -0.04
CA CYS A 111 0.77 2.93 0.98
C CYS A 111 0.29 4.32 0.56
N PHE A 112 -0.05 4.51 -0.71
CA PHE A 112 -0.48 5.80 -1.25
C PHE A 112 -1.98 5.85 -1.49
N PHE A 113 -2.60 6.98 -1.16
CA PHE A 113 -3.98 7.27 -1.51
C PHE A 113 -4.18 8.78 -1.68
N ASP A 114 -5.10 9.20 -2.56
CA ASP A 114 -5.40 10.63 -2.68
C ASP A 114 -6.25 11.07 -1.50
N PHE A 115 -5.70 11.92 -0.65
CA PHE A 115 -6.39 12.49 0.49
C PHE A 115 -7.36 13.61 0.04
N SER A 116 -6.89 14.44 -0.90
CA SER A 116 -7.66 15.43 -1.65
C SER A 116 -6.97 15.66 -3.01
N ASP A 117 -7.48 16.55 -3.84
CA ASP A 117 -6.94 16.80 -5.19
C ASP A 117 -5.46 17.16 -5.19
N HIS A 118 -5.02 17.91 -4.18
CA HIS A 118 -3.63 18.35 -4.04
C HIS A 118 -2.85 17.64 -2.91
N LEU A 119 -3.54 16.86 -2.06
CA LEU A 119 -2.91 16.13 -0.95
C LEU A 119 -2.87 14.64 -1.22
N LEU A 120 -1.68 14.10 -1.25
CA LEU A 120 -1.42 12.66 -1.24
C LEU A 120 -1.34 12.17 0.21
N GLY A 121 -2.17 11.19 0.56
CA GLY A 121 -2.07 10.50 1.84
C GLY A 121 -1.06 9.35 1.74
N ILE A 122 -0.28 9.17 2.79
CA ILE A 122 0.75 8.15 2.83
C ILE A 122 0.69 7.41 4.16
N VAL A 123 0.44 6.10 4.09
CA VAL A 123 0.62 5.19 5.22
C VAL A 123 1.88 4.38 4.93
N PRO A 124 2.99 4.64 5.63
CA PRO A 124 4.24 3.95 5.34
C PRO A 124 4.10 2.42 5.46
N PRO A 125 4.82 1.63 4.63
CA PRO A 125 4.75 0.16 4.66
C PRO A 125 5.53 -0.44 5.83
N PHE A 126 5.81 0.35 6.84
CA PHE A 126 6.50 -0.03 8.06
C PHE A 126 5.65 0.36 9.28
N VAL A 127 6.05 -0.11 10.45
CA VAL A 127 5.35 0.22 11.69
C VAL A 127 5.47 1.71 11.95
N SER A 128 4.41 2.44 11.67
CA SER A 128 4.30 3.86 11.94
C SER A 128 2.98 4.14 12.64
N GLU A 129 3.04 5.02 13.63
CA GLU A 129 1.84 5.56 14.29
C GLU A 129 1.26 6.76 13.53
N TYR A 130 1.86 7.14 12.40
CA TYR A 130 1.47 8.33 11.66
C TYR A 130 0.98 8.01 10.26
N LEU A 131 -0.08 8.70 9.88
CA LEU A 131 -0.45 8.92 8.50
C LEU A 131 0.18 10.25 8.10
N TYR A 132 0.89 10.24 7.00
CA TYR A 132 1.54 11.41 6.43
C TYR A 132 0.73 11.98 5.27
N THR A 133 0.96 13.23 4.97
CA THR A 133 0.48 13.87 3.74
C THR A 133 1.62 14.51 2.99
N PHE A 134 1.51 14.48 1.67
CA PHE A 134 2.38 15.21 0.78
C PHE A 134 1.53 16.20 -0.02
N ASP A 135 1.78 17.51 0.19
CA ASP A 135 1.14 18.57 -0.59
C ASP A 135 1.86 18.68 -1.94
N LYS A 136 1.19 18.21 -3.00
CA LYS A 136 1.74 18.17 -4.37
C LYS A 136 2.01 19.56 -4.93
N ALA A 137 1.24 20.56 -4.49
CA ALA A 137 1.39 21.94 -4.97
C ALA A 137 2.54 22.67 -4.29
N LYS A 138 2.73 22.44 -2.99
CA LYS A 138 3.76 23.09 -2.17
C LYS A 138 5.04 22.28 -2.03
N ASN A 139 5.01 21.01 -2.44
CA ASN A 139 6.08 20.04 -2.21
C ASN A 139 6.44 19.92 -0.73
N VAL A 140 5.42 19.79 0.14
CA VAL A 140 5.59 19.72 1.59
C VAL A 140 5.11 18.37 2.11
N PHE A 141 6.01 17.65 2.78
CA PHE A 141 5.71 16.41 3.50
C PHE A 141 5.46 16.71 4.98
N SER A 142 4.40 16.15 5.54
CA SER A 142 4.03 16.40 6.93
C SER A 142 3.30 15.22 7.58
N LYS A 143 3.39 15.12 8.91
CA LYS A 143 2.56 14.23 9.72
C LYS A 143 1.14 14.81 9.78
N ALA A 144 0.16 14.08 9.26
CA ALA A 144 -1.22 14.54 9.23
C ALA A 144 -2.02 14.04 10.44
N TYR A 145 -1.93 12.74 10.74
CA TYR A 145 -2.69 12.11 11.82
C TYR A 145 -1.86 11.11 12.57
N LYS A 146 -2.02 11.07 13.89
CA LYS A 146 -1.53 9.97 14.71
C LYS A 146 -2.59 8.88 14.77
N ILE A 147 -2.26 7.68 14.29
CA ILE A 147 -3.17 6.54 14.27
C ILE A 147 -2.91 5.68 15.51
N LYS A 148 -3.91 5.57 16.37
CA LYS A 148 -3.86 4.69 17.53
C LYS A 148 -4.72 3.45 17.28
N PHE A 149 -4.09 2.33 16.99
CA PHE A 149 -4.78 1.04 16.81
C PHE A 149 -5.20 0.37 18.14
N GLY A 150 -5.23 1.15 19.23
CA GLY A 150 -5.55 0.65 20.56
C GLY A 150 -4.40 -0.13 21.21
N LYS A 151 -4.68 -0.77 22.33
CA LYS A 151 -3.67 -1.53 23.12
C LYS A 151 -3.08 -2.74 22.37
N ASN A 152 -3.81 -3.27 21.42
CA ASN A 152 -3.38 -4.41 20.61
C ASN A 152 -2.65 -4.00 19.34
N GLY A 153 -2.67 -2.71 18.98
CA GLY A 153 -1.94 -2.21 17.81
C GLY A 153 -0.43 -2.39 18.00
N LEU A 154 0.26 -2.71 16.92
CA LEU A 154 1.71 -2.72 16.91
C LEU A 154 2.21 -1.27 17.04
N GLN A 155 3.05 -1.00 18.02
CA GLN A 155 3.56 0.33 18.34
C GLN A 155 5.07 0.38 18.09
N ALA A 156 5.61 1.58 17.87
CA ALA A 156 7.04 1.77 17.73
C ALA A 156 7.81 1.21 18.96
N SER A 157 7.29 1.41 20.17
CA SER A 157 7.89 0.89 21.40
C SER A 157 7.97 -0.64 21.46
N ASP A 158 7.07 -1.36 20.80
CA ASP A 158 7.16 -2.84 20.72
C ASP A 158 8.38 -3.27 19.92
N VAL A 159 8.81 -2.40 19.01
CA VAL A 159 9.89 -2.65 18.06
C VAL A 159 11.22 -2.11 18.55
N ASP A 160 11.24 -0.95 19.19
CA ASP A 160 12.45 -0.32 19.75
C ASP A 160 13.16 -1.25 20.74
N ASN A 161 12.39 -2.00 21.53
CA ASN A 161 12.90 -2.97 22.51
C ASN A 161 13.56 -4.20 21.86
N LEU A 162 13.35 -4.44 20.57
CA LEU A 162 13.92 -5.61 19.88
C LEU A 162 15.31 -5.36 19.33
N GLY A 163 15.74 -4.08 19.28
CA GLY A 163 16.96 -3.67 18.62
C GLY A 163 16.89 -3.98 17.11
N LYS A 164 18.07 -4.09 16.47
CA LYS A 164 18.16 -4.37 15.02
C LYS A 164 18.11 -5.87 14.69
N ASN A 165 17.48 -6.68 15.51
CA ASN A 165 17.43 -8.12 15.30
C ASN A 165 16.23 -8.48 14.44
N GLU A 166 16.48 -8.80 13.18
CA GLU A 166 15.46 -9.17 12.19
C GLU A 166 14.65 -10.39 12.60
N GLU A 167 15.28 -11.38 13.20
CA GLU A 167 14.62 -12.59 13.64
C GLU A 167 13.62 -12.29 14.77
N ARG A 168 14.02 -11.47 15.75
CA ARG A 168 13.12 -11.04 16.82
C ARG A 168 11.95 -10.23 16.29
N LEU A 169 12.17 -9.37 15.31
CA LEU A 169 11.12 -8.62 14.65
C LEU A 169 10.17 -9.55 13.90
N HIS A 170 10.73 -10.47 13.11
CA HIS A 170 9.92 -11.48 12.42
C HIS A 170 9.07 -12.27 13.42
N ASN A 171 9.66 -12.73 14.51
CA ASN A 171 8.96 -13.44 15.57
C ASN A 171 7.89 -12.59 16.24
N LEU A 172 8.13 -11.29 16.48
CA LEU A 172 7.12 -10.37 16.98
C LEU A 172 5.93 -10.28 16.00
N LEU A 173 6.18 -10.09 14.72
CA LEU A 173 5.13 -9.97 13.71
C LEU A 173 4.36 -11.27 13.50
N MET A 174 5.03 -12.41 13.62
CA MET A 174 4.46 -13.73 13.35
C MET A 174 3.81 -14.37 14.58
N SER A 175 4.31 -14.14 15.78
CA SER A 175 3.88 -14.83 17.02
C SER A 175 2.93 -14.04 17.88
N THR A 176 2.79 -12.73 17.68
CA THR A 176 1.98 -11.89 18.57
C THR A 176 0.52 -11.78 18.14
N GLU A 177 -0.31 -11.43 19.11
CA GLU A 177 -1.69 -10.98 18.91
C GLU A 177 -1.76 -9.50 18.47
N LYS A 178 -0.64 -8.90 18.08
CA LYS A 178 -0.57 -7.50 17.64
C LYS A 178 -1.28 -7.29 16.30
N GLU A 179 -1.95 -6.16 16.21
CA GLU A 179 -2.74 -5.74 15.06
C GLU A 179 -1.95 -4.68 14.27
N PHE A 180 -1.87 -4.82 12.95
CA PHE A 180 -1.17 -3.88 12.07
C PHE A 180 -1.84 -3.79 10.69
N PRO A 181 -1.72 -2.62 10.02
CA PRO A 181 -2.29 -2.43 8.70
C PRO A 181 -1.49 -3.19 7.62
N ILE A 182 -2.22 -3.72 6.62
CA ILE A 182 -1.65 -4.38 5.44
C ILE A 182 -1.83 -3.51 4.20
N THR A 183 -3.00 -2.90 4.07
CA THR A 183 -3.30 -2.01 2.96
C THR A 183 -4.27 -0.93 3.39
N THR A 184 -4.22 0.18 2.69
CA THR A 184 -5.07 1.35 2.95
C THR A 184 -5.77 1.73 1.65
N LEU A 185 -7.08 1.90 1.74
CA LEU A 185 -7.90 2.39 0.64
C LEU A 185 -8.70 3.58 1.10
N GLU A 186 -8.78 4.57 0.23
CA GLU A 186 -9.53 5.78 0.50
C GLU A 186 -10.66 5.93 -0.52
N THR A 187 -11.83 6.28 0.00
CA THR A 187 -12.97 6.73 -0.80
C THR A 187 -13.30 8.17 -0.45
N GLU A 188 -14.28 8.76 -1.11
CA GLU A 188 -14.74 10.10 -0.78
C GLU A 188 -15.13 10.21 0.71
N LYS A 189 -15.81 9.22 1.25
CA LYS A 189 -16.36 9.22 2.61
C LYS A 189 -15.45 8.60 3.66
N TYR A 190 -14.68 7.56 3.30
CA TYR A 190 -13.96 6.75 4.27
C TYR A 190 -12.47 6.60 3.94
N ILE A 191 -11.66 6.46 5.00
CA ILE A 191 -10.33 5.84 4.91
C ILE A 191 -10.46 4.44 5.52
N SER A 192 -10.15 3.42 4.74
CA SER A 192 -10.29 2.03 5.14
C SER A 192 -8.91 1.39 5.30
N PHE A 193 -8.70 0.72 6.42
CA PHE A 193 -7.49 -0.04 6.69
C PHE A 193 -7.83 -1.52 6.74
N LEU A 194 -7.18 -2.30 5.90
CA LEU A 194 -7.15 -3.75 6.08
C LEU A 194 -6.12 -4.08 7.14
N MET A 195 -6.59 -4.64 8.23
CA MET A 195 -5.79 -4.97 9.40
C MET A 195 -5.55 -6.48 9.47
N LYS A 196 -4.36 -6.86 9.91
CA LYS A 196 -4.00 -8.25 10.22
C LYS A 196 -3.66 -8.36 11.70
N LYS A 197 -4.01 -9.51 12.30
CA LYS A 197 -3.65 -9.84 13.67
C LYS A 197 -2.69 -11.04 13.67
N GLY A 198 -1.44 -10.79 13.97
CA GLY A 198 -0.37 -11.79 14.02
C GLY A 198 -0.19 -12.57 12.71
N SER A 199 0.36 -13.76 12.80
CA SER A 199 0.55 -14.69 11.67
C SER A 199 -0.72 -15.40 11.23
N ASN A 200 -1.78 -15.30 12.04
CA ASN A 200 -3.00 -16.03 11.74
C ASN A 200 -3.72 -15.44 10.53
N MET A 201 -3.57 -16.07 9.38
CA MET A 201 -4.24 -15.70 8.12
C MET A 201 -5.78 -15.67 8.22
N LYS A 202 -6.35 -16.13 9.34
CA LYS A 202 -7.79 -16.12 9.60
C LYS A 202 -8.24 -14.94 10.47
N LYS A 203 -7.34 -14.11 10.94
CA LYS A 203 -7.67 -12.98 11.83
C LYS A 203 -7.44 -11.63 11.13
N TRP A 204 -8.23 -11.37 10.12
CA TRP A 204 -8.24 -10.10 9.39
C TRP A 204 -9.50 -9.33 9.72
N PHE A 205 -9.43 -8.00 9.69
CA PHE A 205 -10.57 -7.13 9.88
C PHE A 205 -10.35 -5.80 9.15
N MET A 206 -11.43 -5.08 8.89
CA MET A 206 -11.34 -3.74 8.34
C MET A 206 -11.67 -2.70 9.40
N LEU A 207 -10.90 -1.63 9.44
CA LEU A 207 -11.23 -0.40 10.12
C LEU A 207 -11.64 0.63 9.08
N PHE A 208 -12.67 1.40 9.40
CA PHE A 208 -13.16 2.50 8.57
C PHE A 208 -13.15 3.77 9.41
N TYR A 209 -12.45 4.77 8.93
CA TYR A 209 -12.53 6.12 9.47
C TYR A 209 -13.47 6.93 8.61
N ASP A 210 -14.59 7.37 9.16
CA ASP A 210 -15.54 8.27 8.50
C ASP A 210 -15.00 9.70 8.58
N LYS A 211 -14.65 10.27 7.43
CA LYS A 211 -14.05 11.60 7.32
C LYS A 211 -14.98 12.72 7.80
N SER A 212 -16.30 12.52 7.67
CA SER A 212 -17.30 13.53 8.02
C SER A 212 -17.59 13.57 9.51
N SER A 213 -17.71 12.41 10.13
CA SER A 213 -18.09 12.28 11.55
C SER A 213 -16.90 12.04 12.49
N GLY A 214 -15.72 11.71 11.95
CA GLY A 214 -14.55 11.33 12.74
C GLY A 214 -14.69 9.99 13.45
N LYS A 215 -15.75 9.22 13.16
CA LYS A 215 -16.02 7.92 13.81
C LYS A 215 -15.24 6.80 13.15
N ILE A 216 -14.89 5.81 13.98
CA ILE A 216 -14.23 4.58 13.54
C ILE A 216 -15.21 3.43 13.64
N GLY A 217 -15.40 2.73 12.52
CA GLY A 217 -16.12 1.45 12.45
C GLY A 217 -15.14 0.29 12.31
N ARG A 218 -15.55 -0.89 12.76
CA ARG A 218 -14.79 -2.14 12.61
C ARG A 218 -15.69 -3.23 12.05
N ILE A 219 -15.19 -3.92 11.01
CA ILE A 219 -15.81 -5.12 10.47
C ILE A 219 -14.82 -6.27 10.61
N ASN A 220 -15.23 -7.30 11.35
CA ASN A 220 -14.43 -8.52 11.48
C ASN A 220 -14.69 -9.41 10.26
N CYS A 221 -13.61 -9.75 9.55
CA CYS A 221 -13.71 -10.52 8.30
C CYS A 221 -13.47 -12.02 8.51
N PHE A 222 -13.28 -12.44 9.74
CA PHE A 222 -12.78 -13.79 10.07
C PHE A 222 -13.83 -14.85 10.24
N SER A 223 -15.03 -14.46 10.57
CA SER A 223 -16.17 -15.38 10.58
C SER A 223 -16.70 -15.68 9.19
N ASN A 224 -16.31 -14.87 8.19
CA ASN A 224 -16.85 -14.93 6.84
C ASN A 224 -15.72 -15.12 5.83
N LYS A 225 -15.44 -16.38 5.48
CA LYS A 225 -14.56 -16.74 4.36
C LYS A 225 -15.04 -16.17 3.01
N GLU A 226 -16.22 -15.58 3.00
CA GLU A 226 -16.93 -15.06 1.84
C GLU A 226 -16.69 -13.56 1.59
N ILE A 227 -16.08 -12.84 2.51
CA ILE A 227 -15.73 -11.43 2.27
C ILE A 227 -14.43 -11.34 1.50
N VAL A 228 -14.48 -10.67 0.35
CA VAL A 228 -13.31 -10.36 -0.47
C VAL A 228 -12.95 -8.90 -0.26
N PHE A 229 -11.69 -8.65 0.07
CA PHE A 229 -11.21 -7.29 0.26
C PHE A 229 -11.09 -6.56 -1.07
N PRO A 230 -11.50 -5.30 -1.12
CA PRO A 230 -11.20 -4.48 -2.27
C PRO A 230 -9.70 -4.23 -2.38
N ILE A 231 -9.21 -4.28 -3.61
CA ILE A 231 -7.80 -4.05 -3.95
C ILE A 231 -7.60 -2.80 -4.80
N ALA A 232 -8.69 -2.22 -5.30
CA ALA A 232 -8.65 -1.03 -6.15
C ALA A 232 -9.87 -0.15 -5.90
N LYS A 233 -9.79 1.10 -6.37
CA LYS A 233 -10.89 2.06 -6.40
C LYS A 233 -11.02 2.68 -7.79
N ASN A 234 -12.20 3.23 -8.11
CA ASN A 234 -12.37 4.02 -9.32
C ASN A 234 -11.82 5.45 -9.14
N ALA A 235 -11.64 6.17 -10.24
CA ALA A 235 -11.06 7.51 -10.24
C ALA A 235 -11.89 8.52 -9.42
N ASP A 236 -13.20 8.42 -9.43
CA ASP A 236 -14.12 9.28 -8.66
C ASP A 236 -14.27 8.87 -7.19
N LYS A 237 -13.57 7.82 -6.76
CA LYS A 237 -13.55 7.30 -5.36
C LYS A 237 -14.92 6.88 -4.80
N THR A 238 -15.90 6.67 -5.66
CA THR A 238 -17.26 6.25 -5.26
C THR A 238 -17.42 4.74 -5.13
N SER A 239 -16.47 3.99 -5.66
CA SER A 239 -16.54 2.53 -5.71
C SER A 239 -15.21 1.89 -5.38
N LEU A 240 -15.26 0.76 -4.70
CA LEU A 240 -14.12 -0.15 -4.51
C LEU A 240 -14.31 -1.41 -5.34
N TYR A 241 -13.21 -2.02 -5.73
CA TYR A 241 -13.21 -3.22 -6.55
C TYR A 241 -12.37 -4.31 -5.90
N ALA A 242 -12.84 -5.55 -6.02
CA ALA A 242 -12.10 -6.74 -5.64
C ALA A 242 -12.15 -7.77 -6.75
N VAL A 243 -11.15 -8.62 -6.82
CA VAL A 243 -11.13 -9.77 -7.72
C VAL A 243 -11.46 -11.03 -6.93
N VAL A 244 -12.33 -11.87 -7.49
CA VAL A 244 -12.75 -13.13 -6.88
C VAL A 244 -12.73 -14.25 -7.89
N GLU A 245 -12.27 -15.41 -7.46
CA GLU A 245 -12.34 -16.64 -8.24
C GLU A 245 -13.79 -17.13 -8.40
N LYS A 246 -14.10 -17.75 -9.52
CA LYS A 246 -15.43 -18.28 -9.85
C LYS A 246 -15.97 -19.21 -8.76
N ASN A 247 -15.15 -20.09 -8.23
CA ASN A 247 -15.54 -21.05 -7.20
C ASN A 247 -15.95 -20.38 -5.86
N ARG A 248 -15.48 -19.16 -5.60
CA ARG A 248 -15.82 -18.38 -4.40
C ARG A 248 -17.03 -17.49 -4.61
N LEU A 249 -17.31 -17.08 -5.86
CA LEU A 249 -18.35 -16.09 -6.19
C LEU A 249 -19.72 -16.53 -5.67
N GLN A 250 -20.13 -17.78 -5.88
CA GLN A 250 -21.42 -18.28 -5.46
C GLN A 250 -21.63 -18.27 -3.93
N ARG A 251 -20.57 -18.56 -3.17
CA ARG A 251 -20.61 -18.48 -1.69
C ARG A 251 -20.76 -17.03 -1.24
N ILE A 252 -20.02 -16.11 -1.86
CA ILE A 252 -20.10 -14.67 -1.57
C ILE A 252 -21.51 -14.16 -1.86
N ILE A 253 -22.08 -14.49 -3.03
CA ILE A 253 -23.44 -14.10 -3.41
C ILE A 253 -24.47 -14.63 -2.40
N SER A 254 -24.37 -15.90 -2.03
CA SER A 254 -25.27 -16.52 -1.05
C SER A 254 -25.18 -15.83 0.31
N HIS A 255 -23.95 -15.57 0.76
CA HIS A 255 -23.71 -14.86 2.03
C HIS A 255 -24.29 -13.45 2.02
N LEU A 256 -24.05 -12.69 0.97
CA LEU A 256 -24.54 -11.30 0.86
C LEU A 256 -26.07 -11.26 0.78
N LYS A 257 -26.70 -12.18 0.03
CA LYS A 257 -28.18 -12.32 -0.02
C LYS A 257 -28.77 -12.65 1.34
N ASN A 258 -28.15 -13.58 2.09
CA ASN A 258 -28.61 -13.94 3.43
C ASN A 258 -28.49 -12.78 4.45
N ASN A 259 -27.65 -11.78 4.16
CA ASN A 259 -27.50 -10.56 4.96
C ASN A 259 -28.25 -9.36 4.36
N ASN A 260 -29.23 -9.57 3.48
CA ASN A 260 -30.04 -8.55 2.84
C ASN A 260 -29.25 -7.49 2.06
N VAL A 261 -28.09 -7.85 1.52
CA VAL A 261 -27.29 -6.98 0.65
C VAL A 261 -27.79 -7.10 -0.78
N ASN A 262 -28.18 -5.99 -1.39
CA ASN A 262 -28.56 -5.96 -2.79
C ASN A 262 -27.37 -6.23 -3.69
N ILE A 263 -27.48 -7.24 -4.52
CA ILE A 263 -26.43 -7.65 -5.45
C ILE A 263 -27.02 -7.70 -6.85
N SER A 264 -26.33 -7.07 -7.79
CA SER A 264 -26.52 -7.34 -9.21
C SER A 264 -25.21 -7.90 -9.77
N TYR A 265 -25.28 -8.99 -10.52
CA TYR A 265 -24.11 -9.57 -11.16
C TYR A 265 -24.45 -10.10 -12.55
N LYS A 266 -23.44 -10.10 -13.41
CA LYS A 266 -23.51 -10.72 -14.73
C LYS A 266 -22.53 -11.89 -14.74
N GLU A 267 -23.05 -13.08 -14.88
CA GLU A 267 -22.24 -14.29 -15.02
C GLU A 267 -21.81 -14.45 -16.49
N THR A 268 -20.54 -14.76 -16.70
CA THR A 268 -19.99 -15.11 -18.01
C THR A 268 -19.43 -16.51 -17.91
N ASP A 269 -19.84 -17.41 -18.78
CA ASP A 269 -19.54 -18.85 -18.67
C ASP A 269 -18.05 -19.20 -18.77
N ASN A 270 -17.23 -18.32 -19.37
CA ASN A 270 -15.83 -18.59 -19.69
C ASN A 270 -14.81 -17.83 -18.83
N SER A 271 -15.22 -17.27 -17.68
CA SER A 271 -14.30 -16.52 -16.83
C SER A 271 -13.96 -17.29 -15.56
N ASP A 272 -12.66 -17.40 -15.25
CA ASP A 272 -12.17 -17.96 -13.98
C ASP A 272 -12.22 -16.93 -12.84
N TYR A 273 -12.30 -15.66 -13.16
CA TYR A 273 -12.30 -14.54 -12.22
C TYR A 273 -13.41 -13.55 -12.50
N TYR A 274 -13.93 -12.94 -11.44
CA TYR A 274 -14.94 -11.90 -11.48
C TYR A 274 -14.46 -10.66 -10.75
N ILE A 275 -14.96 -9.50 -11.17
CA ILE A 275 -14.74 -8.23 -10.48
C ILE A 275 -15.98 -7.91 -9.65
N LEU A 276 -15.78 -7.80 -8.33
CA LEU A 276 -16.80 -7.31 -7.42
C LEU A 276 -16.66 -5.79 -7.31
N LYS A 277 -17.77 -5.08 -7.52
CA LYS A 277 -17.86 -3.65 -7.29
C LYS A 277 -18.66 -3.38 -6.02
N TYR A 278 -18.02 -2.73 -5.05
CA TYR A 278 -18.65 -2.26 -3.84
C TYR A 278 -19.05 -0.80 -4.02
N LEU A 279 -20.34 -0.50 -3.82
CA LEU A 279 -20.88 0.85 -3.84
C LEU A 279 -21.10 1.30 -2.40
N TYR A 280 -20.59 2.46 -2.05
CA TYR A 280 -20.91 3.12 -0.78
C TYR A 280 -22.20 3.92 -0.93
N LYS A 281 -23.14 3.69 -0.05
CA LYS A 281 -24.33 4.50 0.09
C LYS A 281 -24.19 5.49 1.24
#